data_0383103a07805e4f698bf4bb2a075aeb
#
_entry.id   0383103a07805e4f698bf4bb2a075aeb
#
_cell.length_a   1.000
_cell.length_b   1.000
_cell.length_c   1.000
_cell.angle_alpha   90.00
_cell.angle_beta   90.00
_cell.angle_gamma   90.00
#
_symmetry.space_group_name_H-M   'P 1'
#
loop_
_entity.id
_entity.type
_entity.pdbx_description
1 polymer ?
#
loop_
_entity_poly.entity_id
_entity_poly.type
_entity_poly.pdbx_seq_one_letter_code
_entity_poly.pdbx_strand_id
1 'polypeptide(L)'
;GFDIRGVGPRVLRKYYTDVDGDGTIGPNEFSPDRNSWTDDALGGRMYYLARAELEIPLGAGARELGIRPSIFVDAGAVFGLRAPVTLDTGPGGQFVAQRDSSGVPLYNVTCNGATTTVPGASTPSLPATCTAMGDVVTPLGTSYAFRETFGGNSARPRVSIGIGFNWNSPMGPFRIDFAKALLRDKEFDDTKSFTFNVGTQF
;
A
#
# COMPACT_ATOMS: atom_id res chain seq x y z
N GLY A 1 -11.55 8.98 10.42
CA GLY A 1 -11.57 7.63 10.97
C GLY A 1 -10.68 6.66 10.19
N PHE A 2 -11.27 5.95 9.26
CA PHE A 2 -10.58 5.02 8.39
C PHE A 2 -10.61 5.54 6.95
N ASP A 3 -9.58 5.18 6.16
CA ASP A 3 -9.53 5.55 4.75
C ASP A 3 -10.45 4.65 3.91
N ILE A 4 -10.63 4.99 2.63
CA ILE A 4 -11.35 4.15 1.67
C ILE A 4 -10.61 2.81 1.58
N ARG A 5 -11.35 1.71 1.78
CA ARG A 5 -10.78 0.35 1.91
C ARG A 5 -9.77 0.20 3.05
N GLY A 6 -9.75 1.12 4.01
CA GLY A 6 -8.81 1.14 5.13
C GLY A 6 -9.04 0.04 6.18
N VAL A 7 -10.10 -0.75 6.08
CA VAL A 7 -10.45 -1.83 7.03
C VAL A 7 -10.71 -3.12 6.26
N GLY A 8 -10.18 -4.22 6.77
CA GLY A 8 -10.48 -5.56 6.25
C GLY A 8 -9.27 -6.32 5.75
N PRO A 9 -9.51 -7.53 5.19
CA PRO A 9 -8.48 -8.41 4.69
C PRO A 9 -7.66 -7.76 3.58
N ARG A 10 -6.34 -7.84 3.73
CA ARG A 10 -5.37 -7.31 2.76
C ARG A 10 -4.07 -8.08 2.74
N VAL A 11 -3.33 -7.90 1.67
CA VAL A 11 -1.96 -8.37 1.55
C VAL A 11 -1.04 -7.15 1.54
N LEU A 12 -0.10 -7.13 2.47
CA LEU A 12 0.98 -6.14 2.50
C LEU A 12 2.23 -6.78 1.91
N ARG A 13 2.81 -6.14 0.89
CA ARG A 13 4.11 -6.50 0.34
C ARG A 13 5.15 -5.53 0.91
N LYS A 14 6.02 -6.04 1.76
CA LYS A 14 7.13 -5.31 2.36
C LYS A 14 8.41 -5.63 1.62
N TYR A 15 9.16 -4.60 1.27
CA TYR A 15 10.42 -4.77 0.56
C TYR A 15 11.57 -4.90 1.55
N TYR A 16 12.43 -5.88 1.31
CA TYR A 16 13.66 -6.04 2.05
C TYR A 16 14.61 -4.89 1.75
N THR A 17 15.25 -4.36 2.79
CA THR A 17 16.24 -3.30 2.69
C THR A 17 17.22 -3.41 3.85
N ASP A 18 18.45 -2.98 3.64
CA ASP A 18 19.44 -2.82 4.70
C ASP A 18 19.01 -1.62 5.57
N VAL A 19 18.58 -1.91 6.80
CA VAL A 19 18.06 -0.90 7.74
C VAL A 19 19.13 -0.41 8.69
N ASP A 20 20.07 -1.28 9.06
CA ASP A 20 21.15 -0.95 10.01
C ASP A 20 22.45 -0.48 9.34
N GLY A 21 22.54 -0.61 8.02
CA GLY A 21 23.65 -0.09 7.21
C GLY A 21 24.91 -0.96 7.30
N ASP A 22 24.78 -2.23 7.67
CA ASP A 22 25.92 -3.15 7.77
C ASP A 22 26.38 -3.71 6.40
N GLY A 23 25.64 -3.38 5.32
CA GLY A 23 25.91 -3.82 3.95
C GLY A 23 25.31 -5.19 3.62
N THR A 24 24.57 -5.79 4.53
CA THR A 24 23.84 -7.04 4.32
C THR A 24 22.36 -6.85 4.59
N ILE A 25 21.50 -7.59 3.92
CA ILE A 25 20.04 -7.51 4.17
C ILE A 25 19.64 -8.76 4.94
N GLY A 26 19.24 -8.58 6.18
CA GLY A 26 18.79 -9.66 7.05
C GLY A 26 17.39 -10.15 6.71
N PRO A 27 16.98 -11.32 7.22
CA PRO A 27 15.68 -11.94 6.90
C PRO A 27 14.47 -11.23 7.51
N ASN A 28 14.67 -10.26 8.40
CA ASN A 28 13.63 -9.47 9.05
C ASN A 28 13.82 -7.96 8.84
N GLU A 29 14.68 -7.57 7.92
CA GLU A 29 14.93 -6.18 7.58
C GLU A 29 14.05 -5.73 6.42
N PHE A 30 13.08 -4.91 6.75
CA PHE A 30 12.11 -4.37 5.80
C PHE A 30 12.15 -2.85 5.84
N SER A 31 11.83 -2.23 4.71
CA SER A 31 11.66 -0.77 4.68
C SER A 31 10.72 -0.31 5.80
N PRO A 32 11.14 0.61 6.67
CA PRO A 32 10.32 1.16 7.75
C PRO A 32 9.24 2.10 7.23
N ASP A 33 9.39 2.62 6.02
CA ASP A 33 8.42 3.52 5.41
C ASP A 33 7.23 2.74 4.85
N ARG A 34 6.07 2.90 5.49
CA ARG A 34 4.81 2.28 5.06
C ARG A 34 4.39 2.73 3.65
N ASN A 35 4.77 3.92 3.21
CA ASN A 35 4.45 4.41 1.87
C ASN A 35 5.20 3.66 0.76
N SER A 36 6.30 3.00 1.11
CA SER A 36 7.05 2.14 0.18
C SER A 36 6.44 0.74 0.02
N TRP A 37 5.51 0.34 0.89
CA TRP A 37 4.86 -0.96 0.83
C TRP A 37 3.75 -0.97 -0.23
N THR A 38 3.54 -2.12 -0.86
CA THR A 38 2.33 -2.32 -1.66
C THR A 38 1.23 -2.85 -0.76
N ASP A 39 0.07 -2.18 -0.76
CA ASP A 39 -1.09 -2.52 0.06
C ASP A 39 -2.27 -2.88 -0.84
N ASP A 40 -2.60 -4.17 -0.89
CA ASP A 40 -3.68 -4.72 -1.68
C ASP A 40 -4.86 -5.08 -0.77
N ALA A 41 -5.89 -4.22 -0.73
CA ALA A 41 -7.13 -4.47 -0.02
C ALA A 41 -8.00 -5.46 -0.80
N LEU A 42 -8.16 -6.67 -0.26
CA LEU A 42 -8.86 -7.78 -0.90
C LEU A 42 -10.38 -7.74 -0.68
N GLY A 43 -10.85 -6.95 0.29
CA GLY A 43 -12.23 -6.98 0.76
C GLY A 43 -12.54 -8.22 1.61
N GLY A 44 -13.80 -8.38 2.00
CA GLY A 44 -14.24 -9.51 2.81
C GLY A 44 -15.55 -10.09 2.30
N ARG A 45 -15.89 -11.29 2.76
CA ARG A 45 -17.17 -11.95 2.45
C ARG A 45 -18.29 -11.52 3.41
N MET A 46 -17.91 -10.98 4.57
CA MET A 46 -18.80 -10.52 5.62
C MET A 46 -18.35 -9.15 6.12
N TYR A 47 -19.27 -8.32 6.47
CA TYR A 47 -19.01 -7.05 7.12
C TYR A 47 -20.17 -6.67 8.05
N TYR A 48 -19.88 -5.83 9.00
CA TYR A 48 -20.87 -5.07 9.75
C TYR A 48 -20.39 -3.63 9.93
N LEU A 49 -21.34 -2.72 9.99
CA LEU A 49 -21.09 -1.29 10.21
C LEU A 49 -22.18 -0.74 11.09
N ALA A 50 -21.79 0.04 12.08
CA ALA A 50 -22.66 0.83 12.93
C ALA A 50 -22.14 2.25 13.02
N ARG A 51 -23.04 3.24 12.93
CA ARG A 51 -22.74 4.65 13.13
C ARG A 51 -23.75 5.24 14.10
N ALA A 52 -23.24 5.96 15.10
CA ALA A 52 -24.02 6.82 15.97
C ALA A 52 -23.56 8.25 15.76
N GLU A 53 -24.49 9.16 15.45
CA GLU A 53 -24.21 10.57 15.21
C GLU A 53 -25.19 11.43 16.01
N LEU A 54 -24.66 12.42 16.72
CA LEU A 54 -25.40 13.38 17.49
C LEU A 54 -25.18 14.78 16.88
N GLU A 55 -26.23 15.36 16.31
CA GLU A 55 -26.20 16.76 15.87
C GLU A 55 -26.26 17.69 17.06
N ILE A 56 -25.41 18.71 17.09
CA ILE A 56 -25.37 19.74 18.13
C ILE A 56 -26.24 20.91 17.67
N PRO A 57 -27.36 21.22 18.36
CA PRO A 57 -28.19 22.34 17.98
C PRO A 57 -27.49 23.66 18.28
N LEU A 58 -26.99 24.32 17.26
CA LEU A 58 -26.56 25.69 17.33
C LEU A 58 -27.79 26.61 17.21
N GLY A 59 -27.80 27.73 17.92
CA GLY A 59 -28.92 28.69 17.93
C GLY A 59 -29.37 29.17 16.54
N ALA A 60 -30.39 30.03 16.47
CA ALA A 60 -31.08 30.43 15.23
C ALA A 60 -30.15 30.92 14.11
N GLY A 61 -29.14 31.71 14.42
CA GLY A 61 -28.23 32.24 13.39
C GLY A 61 -27.39 31.18 12.64
N ALA A 62 -26.96 30.10 13.29
CA ALA A 62 -26.23 29.02 12.61
C ALA A 62 -27.15 28.16 11.74
N ARG A 63 -28.42 28.00 12.14
CA ARG A 63 -29.43 27.34 11.32
C ARG A 63 -29.74 28.10 10.03
N GLU A 64 -29.78 29.43 10.08
CA GLU A 64 -29.95 30.28 8.89
C GLU A 64 -28.78 30.15 7.92
N LEU A 65 -27.57 29.97 8.44
CA LEU A 65 -26.37 29.72 7.63
C LEU A 65 -26.27 28.28 7.10
N GLY A 66 -27.19 27.37 7.49
CA GLY A 66 -27.21 25.99 7.06
C GLY A 66 -26.09 25.11 7.65
N ILE A 67 -25.46 25.57 8.76
CA ILE A 67 -24.36 24.85 9.42
C ILE A 67 -24.91 23.94 10.52
N ARG A 68 -24.53 22.66 10.47
CA ARG A 68 -24.91 21.63 11.45
C ARG A 68 -23.67 20.84 11.89
N PRO A 69 -23.10 21.17 13.06
CA PRO A 69 -22.05 20.36 13.63
C PRO A 69 -22.60 19.09 14.25
N SER A 70 -21.81 18.03 14.22
CA SER A 70 -22.15 16.75 14.83
C SER A 70 -20.92 16.09 15.48
N ILE A 71 -21.18 15.21 16.42
CA ILE A 71 -20.21 14.27 16.97
C ILE A 71 -20.67 12.89 16.54
N PHE A 72 -19.73 12.06 16.09
CA PHE A 72 -20.06 10.72 15.63
C PHE A 72 -19.09 9.66 16.12
N VAL A 73 -19.58 8.44 16.20
CA VAL A 73 -18.80 7.24 16.44
C VAL A 73 -19.14 6.23 15.36
N ASP A 74 -18.13 5.72 14.69
CA ASP A 74 -18.24 4.63 13.73
C ASP A 74 -17.61 3.37 14.30
N ALA A 75 -18.28 2.24 14.13
CA ALA A 75 -17.77 0.92 14.48
C ALA A 75 -18.06 -0.08 13.37
N GLY A 76 -17.09 -0.90 13.01
CA GLY A 76 -17.30 -1.88 11.95
C GLY A 76 -16.14 -2.84 11.78
N ALA A 77 -16.36 -3.88 10.99
CA ALA A 77 -15.33 -4.80 10.53
C ALA A 77 -15.69 -5.40 9.19
N VAL A 78 -14.66 -5.75 8.43
CA VAL A 78 -14.75 -6.52 7.17
C VAL A 78 -13.87 -7.75 7.32
N PHE A 79 -14.42 -8.95 7.05
CA PHE A 79 -13.73 -10.19 7.37
C PHE A 79 -14.27 -11.39 6.58
N GLY A 80 -13.79 -12.60 6.91
CA GLY A 80 -14.31 -13.86 6.39
C GLY A 80 -13.69 -14.27 5.05
N LEU A 81 -12.52 -13.74 4.68
CA LEU A 81 -11.76 -14.17 3.52
C LEU A 81 -10.82 -15.33 3.89
N ARG A 82 -10.71 -16.32 3.00
CA ARG A 82 -9.67 -17.34 3.12
C ARG A 82 -8.32 -16.70 2.77
N ALA A 83 -7.31 -16.95 3.58
CA ALA A 83 -5.96 -16.44 3.31
C ALA A 83 -5.47 -16.90 1.92
N PRO A 84 -5.01 -15.97 1.06
CA PRO A 84 -4.37 -16.32 -0.20
C PRO A 84 -2.99 -16.94 0.05
N VAL A 85 -2.42 -17.52 -1.00
CA VAL A 85 -1.01 -17.92 -0.98
C VAL A 85 -0.17 -16.65 -1.04
N THR A 86 0.72 -16.47 -0.08
CA THR A 86 1.64 -15.32 0.00
C THR A 86 3.02 -15.74 -0.46
N LEU A 87 3.76 -14.82 -1.09
CA LEU A 87 5.09 -15.05 -1.60
C LEU A 87 6.14 -14.37 -0.70
N ASP A 88 7.22 -15.08 -0.45
CA ASP A 88 8.43 -14.54 0.18
C ASP A 88 9.63 -14.90 -0.71
N THR A 89 10.27 -13.89 -1.28
CA THR A 89 11.45 -14.08 -2.13
C THR A 89 12.76 -14.12 -1.33
N GLY A 90 12.67 -13.83 -0.04
CA GLY A 90 13.83 -13.65 0.83
C GLY A 90 14.64 -12.38 0.56
N PRO A 91 15.63 -12.07 1.41
CA PRO A 91 16.44 -10.85 1.27
C PRO A 91 17.31 -10.85 0.00
N GLY A 92 17.69 -12.02 -0.52
CA GLY A 92 18.40 -12.13 -1.81
C GLY A 92 17.52 -11.83 -3.02
N GLY A 93 16.21 -11.81 -2.84
CA GLY A 93 15.21 -11.51 -3.86
C GLY A 93 15.09 -12.57 -4.94
N GLN A 94 14.12 -12.35 -5.82
CA GLN A 94 13.96 -13.12 -7.04
C GLN A 94 14.41 -12.29 -8.23
N PHE A 95 15.42 -12.78 -8.95
CA PHE A 95 15.89 -12.13 -10.16
C PHE A 95 14.90 -12.36 -11.30
N VAL A 96 14.45 -11.27 -11.91
CA VAL A 96 13.61 -11.29 -13.11
C VAL A 96 14.41 -10.73 -14.26
N ALA A 97 14.77 -11.59 -15.22
CA ALA A 97 15.50 -11.21 -16.42
C ALA A 97 14.64 -10.28 -17.30
N GLN A 98 15.23 -9.17 -17.71
CA GLN A 98 14.66 -8.33 -18.76
C GLN A 98 14.71 -9.10 -20.10
N ARG A 99 13.65 -8.96 -20.88
CA ARG A 99 13.51 -9.66 -22.16
C ARG A 99 13.28 -8.66 -23.29
N ASP A 100 13.68 -9.04 -24.50
CA ASP A 100 13.36 -8.29 -25.71
C ASP A 100 11.89 -8.49 -26.12
N SER A 101 11.49 -7.87 -27.24
CA SER A 101 10.13 -7.98 -27.81
C SER A 101 9.74 -9.41 -28.23
N SER A 102 10.71 -10.29 -28.41
CA SER A 102 10.55 -11.71 -28.76
C SER A 102 10.55 -12.62 -27.52
N GLY A 103 10.68 -12.04 -26.31
CA GLY A 103 10.72 -12.77 -25.05
C GLY A 103 12.06 -13.42 -24.72
N VAL A 104 13.13 -13.07 -25.45
CA VAL A 104 14.48 -13.58 -25.20
C VAL A 104 15.18 -12.78 -24.10
N PRO A 105 15.81 -13.42 -23.10
CA PRO A 105 16.54 -12.72 -22.05
C PRO A 105 17.66 -11.83 -22.61
N LEU A 106 17.88 -10.70 -21.94
CA LEU A 106 18.93 -9.75 -22.28
C LEU A 106 20.12 -9.89 -21.33
N TYR A 107 21.30 -9.67 -21.87
CA TYR A 107 22.58 -9.70 -21.15
C TYR A 107 23.40 -8.46 -21.46
N ASN A 108 24.08 -7.93 -20.47
CA ASN A 108 25.13 -6.93 -20.66
C ASN A 108 26.45 -7.66 -20.83
N VAL A 109 27.10 -7.40 -21.95
CA VAL A 109 28.48 -7.86 -22.25
C VAL A 109 29.41 -6.66 -22.13
N THR A 110 30.24 -6.65 -21.10
CA THR A 110 31.29 -5.65 -20.94
C THR A 110 32.59 -6.23 -21.55
N CYS A 111 33.14 -5.52 -22.50
CA CYS A 111 34.33 -5.93 -23.26
C CYS A 111 35.26 -4.72 -23.47
N ASN A 112 36.48 -4.79 -22.96
CA ASN A 112 37.47 -3.73 -23.07
C ASN A 112 36.93 -2.35 -22.64
N GLY A 113 36.14 -2.32 -21.56
CA GLY A 113 35.52 -1.11 -21.00
C GLY A 113 34.27 -0.62 -21.73
N ALA A 114 33.82 -1.25 -22.80
CA ALA A 114 32.57 -0.95 -23.48
C ALA A 114 31.50 -1.98 -23.08
N THR A 115 30.28 -1.52 -22.75
CA THR A 115 29.16 -2.40 -22.42
C THR A 115 28.11 -2.36 -23.53
N THR A 116 27.72 -3.52 -24.01
CA THR A 116 26.68 -3.72 -25.02
C THR A 116 25.63 -4.68 -24.48
N THR A 117 24.35 -4.43 -24.83
CA THR A 117 23.26 -5.34 -24.46
C THR A 117 22.94 -6.25 -25.62
N VAL A 118 22.94 -7.55 -25.37
CA VAL A 118 22.67 -8.59 -26.37
C VAL A 118 21.58 -9.54 -25.89
N PRO A 119 20.68 -10.00 -26.76
CA PRO A 119 19.75 -11.07 -26.43
C PRO A 119 20.43 -12.44 -26.49
N GLY A 120 20.00 -13.36 -25.62
CA GLY A 120 20.51 -14.74 -25.61
C GLY A 120 19.56 -15.69 -24.88
N ALA A 121 19.27 -16.85 -25.48
CA ALA A 121 18.46 -17.90 -24.84
C ALA A 121 19.20 -18.53 -23.64
N SER A 122 20.54 -18.42 -23.62
CA SER A 122 21.43 -18.78 -22.51
C SER A 122 22.47 -17.67 -22.35
N THR A 123 23.21 -17.68 -21.24
CA THR A 123 24.31 -16.72 -21.03
C THR A 123 25.28 -16.77 -22.19
N PRO A 124 25.48 -15.65 -22.93
CA PRO A 124 26.44 -15.61 -24.02
C PRO A 124 27.88 -15.87 -23.51
N SER A 125 28.70 -16.50 -24.34
CA SER A 125 30.11 -16.59 -24.04
C SER A 125 30.77 -15.23 -24.29
N LEU A 126 31.77 -14.89 -23.44
CA LEU A 126 32.56 -13.69 -23.66
C LEU A 126 33.40 -13.86 -24.96
N PRO A 127 33.36 -12.90 -25.89
CA PRO A 127 34.22 -12.96 -27.09
C PRO A 127 35.70 -13.10 -26.76
N ALA A 128 36.43 -13.88 -27.52
CA ALA A 128 37.86 -14.11 -27.29
C ALA A 128 38.73 -12.82 -27.39
N THR A 129 38.19 -11.76 -27.97
CA THR A 129 38.80 -10.43 -28.04
C THR A 129 38.65 -9.61 -26.74
N CYS A 130 37.81 -10.05 -25.83
CA CYS A 130 37.62 -9.42 -24.53
C CYS A 130 38.61 -10.00 -23.53
N THR A 131 39.69 -9.28 -23.30
CA THR A 131 40.84 -9.73 -22.48
C THR A 131 41.18 -8.78 -21.34
N ALA A 132 40.42 -7.68 -21.20
CA ALA A 132 40.64 -6.71 -20.14
C ALA A 132 40.17 -7.23 -18.78
N MET A 133 40.83 -6.79 -17.71
CA MET A 133 40.39 -7.07 -16.36
C MET A 133 39.06 -6.35 -16.12
N GLY A 134 38.03 -7.13 -15.80
CA GLY A 134 36.64 -6.61 -15.65
C GLY A 134 35.72 -6.93 -16.83
N ASP A 135 36.20 -7.58 -17.86
CA ASP A 135 35.37 -8.10 -18.94
C ASP A 135 34.44 -9.21 -18.40
N VAL A 136 33.14 -9.04 -18.56
CA VAL A 136 32.13 -9.92 -17.95
C VAL A 136 30.84 -9.93 -18.73
N VAL A 137 30.12 -11.03 -18.66
CA VAL A 137 28.74 -11.14 -19.11
C VAL A 137 27.81 -11.21 -17.88
N THR A 138 26.89 -10.27 -17.76
CA THR A 138 25.93 -10.23 -16.67
C THR A 138 24.50 -10.26 -17.20
N PRO A 139 23.60 -11.03 -16.59
CA PRO A 139 22.19 -11.00 -16.98
C PRO A 139 21.61 -9.61 -16.68
N LEU A 140 20.89 -9.05 -17.65
CA LEU A 140 20.17 -7.80 -17.47
C LEU A 140 18.81 -8.09 -16.85
N GLY A 141 18.52 -7.48 -15.71
CA GLY A 141 17.25 -7.68 -15.00
C GLY A 141 17.20 -6.94 -13.69
N THR A 142 16.10 -7.15 -12.97
CA THR A 142 15.86 -6.54 -11.67
C THR A 142 15.65 -7.63 -10.63
N SER A 143 16.27 -7.49 -9.49
CA SER A 143 16.00 -8.36 -8.34
C SER A 143 14.91 -7.71 -7.48
N TYR A 144 13.85 -8.46 -7.19
CA TYR A 144 12.79 -8.04 -6.30
C TYR A 144 12.86 -8.84 -5.02
N ALA A 145 13.24 -8.18 -3.93
CA ALA A 145 13.30 -8.76 -2.60
C ALA A 145 12.12 -8.26 -1.77
N PHE A 146 11.12 -9.12 -1.54
CA PHE A 146 9.93 -8.75 -0.79
C PHE A 146 9.31 -9.94 -0.06
N ARG A 147 8.52 -9.63 0.97
CA ARG A 147 7.64 -10.58 1.65
C ARG A 147 6.22 -10.08 1.64
N GLU A 148 5.29 -10.95 1.27
CA GLU A 148 3.86 -10.71 1.38
C GLU A 148 3.34 -11.23 2.72
N THR A 149 2.53 -10.41 3.39
CA THR A 149 1.87 -10.77 4.66
C THR A 149 0.38 -10.53 4.53
N PHE A 150 -0.42 -11.57 4.79
CA PHE A 150 -1.88 -11.46 4.83
C PHE A 150 -2.34 -11.13 6.24
N GLY A 151 -3.24 -10.15 6.37
CA GLY A 151 -3.83 -9.79 7.66
C GLY A 151 -5.08 -8.93 7.53
N GLY A 152 -5.49 -8.31 8.64
CA GLY A 152 -6.72 -7.51 8.70
C GLY A 152 -8.03 -8.31 8.71
N ASN A 153 -7.97 -9.65 8.52
CA ASN A 153 -9.12 -10.55 8.42
C ASN A 153 -9.68 -10.93 9.80
N SER A 154 -10.28 -9.97 10.49
CA SER A 154 -10.79 -10.16 11.84
C SER A 154 -12.15 -9.51 12.03
N ALA A 155 -13.07 -10.24 12.71
CA ALA A 155 -14.37 -9.71 13.12
C ALA A 155 -14.29 -8.73 14.30
N ARG A 156 -13.12 -8.45 14.84
CA ARG A 156 -12.94 -7.46 15.91
C ARG A 156 -13.37 -6.09 15.42
N PRO A 157 -14.16 -5.33 16.19
CA PRO A 157 -14.61 -4.01 15.78
C PRO A 157 -13.42 -3.05 15.67
N ARG A 158 -13.36 -2.32 14.57
CA ARG A 158 -12.58 -1.11 14.40
C ARG A 158 -13.49 0.04 14.78
N VAL A 159 -12.99 0.95 15.60
CA VAL A 159 -13.80 2.05 16.15
C VAL A 159 -13.11 3.37 15.87
N SER A 160 -13.86 4.34 15.39
CA SER A 160 -13.41 5.73 15.28
C SER A 160 -14.42 6.69 15.93
N ILE A 161 -13.91 7.82 16.42
CA ILE A 161 -14.71 8.94 16.90
C ILE A 161 -14.33 10.18 16.12
N GLY A 162 -15.30 11.05 15.87
CA GLY A 162 -15.04 12.27 15.12
C GLY A 162 -16.05 13.37 15.37
N ILE A 163 -15.73 14.53 14.81
CA ILE A 163 -16.63 15.69 14.70
C ILE A 163 -16.88 15.97 13.24
N GLY A 164 -18.12 16.23 12.89
CA GLY A 164 -18.57 16.51 11.54
C GLY A 164 -19.19 17.89 11.43
N PHE A 165 -19.02 18.54 10.30
CA PHE A 165 -19.66 19.79 9.95
C PHE A 165 -20.38 19.62 8.63
N ASN A 166 -21.70 19.59 8.69
CA ASN A 166 -22.56 19.63 7.51
C ASN A 166 -22.92 21.08 7.21
N TRP A 167 -22.71 21.52 5.99
CA TRP A 167 -23.05 22.85 5.54
C TRP A 167 -23.87 22.78 4.25
N ASN A 168 -25.13 23.21 4.35
CA ASN A 168 -26.00 23.37 3.19
C ASN A 168 -25.75 24.75 2.54
N SER A 169 -24.77 24.82 1.64
CA SER A 169 -24.44 26.04 0.93
C SER A 169 -25.33 26.22 -0.31
N PRO A 170 -25.43 27.46 -0.86
CA PRO A 170 -26.12 27.70 -2.13
C PRO A 170 -25.54 26.92 -3.34
N MET A 171 -24.30 26.46 -3.24
CA MET A 171 -23.61 25.66 -4.28
C MET A 171 -23.76 24.14 -4.06
N GLY A 172 -24.46 23.72 -3.01
CA GLY A 172 -24.63 22.32 -2.67
C GLY A 172 -24.20 21.97 -1.24
N PRO A 173 -24.47 20.75 -0.78
CA PRO A 173 -24.08 20.32 0.54
C PRO A 173 -22.59 20.00 0.60
N PHE A 174 -21.94 20.47 1.65
CA PHE A 174 -20.56 20.14 2.01
C PHE A 174 -20.54 19.40 3.36
N ARG A 175 -19.64 18.43 3.47
CA ARG A 175 -19.37 17.76 4.72
C ARG A 175 -17.87 17.69 4.98
N ILE A 176 -17.48 18.14 6.17
CA ILE A 176 -16.10 18.08 6.66
C ILE A 176 -16.10 17.22 7.91
N ASP A 177 -15.32 16.17 7.94
CA ASP A 177 -15.18 15.29 9.08
C ASP A 177 -13.72 15.26 9.56
N PHE A 178 -13.54 15.44 10.87
CA PHE A 178 -12.29 15.18 11.57
C PHE A 178 -12.49 13.97 12.49
N ALA A 179 -11.75 12.91 12.26
CA ALA A 179 -11.95 11.67 12.98
C ALA A 179 -10.63 11.02 13.38
N LYS A 180 -10.67 10.26 14.48
CA LYS A 180 -9.54 9.51 15.00
C LYS A 180 -9.95 8.05 15.22
N ALA A 181 -9.18 7.13 14.67
CA ALA A 181 -9.34 5.71 14.95
C ALA A 181 -8.86 5.41 16.38
N LEU A 182 -9.74 4.82 17.19
CA LEU A 182 -9.51 4.42 18.57
C LEU A 182 -9.10 2.95 18.67
N LEU A 183 -9.85 2.08 18.00
CA LEU A 183 -9.57 0.65 17.91
C LEU A 183 -9.25 0.31 16.45
N ARG A 184 -8.01 -0.07 16.19
CA ARG A 184 -7.52 -0.43 14.86
C ARG A 184 -6.44 -1.49 14.94
N ASP A 185 -6.22 -2.19 13.87
CA ASP A 185 -5.01 -2.95 13.64
C ASP A 185 -3.93 -2.00 13.11
N LYS A 186 -2.83 -1.84 13.86
CA LYS A 186 -1.79 -0.85 13.52
C LYS A 186 -1.03 -1.20 12.24
N GLU A 187 -0.96 -2.48 11.91
CA GLU A 187 -0.23 -2.97 10.75
C GLU A 187 -1.09 -2.98 9.49
N PHE A 188 -2.35 -3.39 9.63
CA PHE A 188 -3.21 -3.66 8.48
C PHE A 188 -4.28 -2.61 8.22
N ASP A 189 -4.66 -1.78 9.20
CA ASP A 189 -5.70 -0.78 8.97
C ASP A 189 -5.11 0.56 8.54
N ASP A 190 -5.71 1.15 7.50
CA ASP A 190 -5.41 2.51 7.05
C ASP A 190 -6.37 3.51 7.64
N THR A 191 -5.81 4.60 8.17
CA THR A 191 -6.56 5.63 8.86
C THR A 191 -6.41 6.98 8.18
N LYS A 192 -7.51 7.73 8.16
CA LYS A 192 -7.58 9.09 7.63
C LYS A 192 -8.24 9.99 8.65
N SER A 193 -7.53 11.04 9.06
CA SER A 193 -8.01 11.95 10.09
C SER A 193 -8.93 13.04 9.56
N PHE A 194 -8.84 13.35 8.27
CA PHE A 194 -9.61 14.41 7.62
C PHE A 194 -10.31 13.87 6.39
N THR A 195 -11.60 14.19 6.26
CA THR A 195 -12.40 13.85 5.07
C THR A 195 -13.21 15.06 4.65
N PHE A 196 -13.21 15.36 3.36
CA PHE A 196 -14.00 16.41 2.76
C PHE A 196 -14.85 15.81 1.64
N ASN A 197 -16.15 15.99 1.74
CA ASN A 197 -17.13 15.51 0.77
C ASN A 197 -17.95 16.68 0.22
N VAL A 198 -18.09 16.70 -1.10
CA VAL A 198 -18.93 17.67 -1.84
C VAL A 198 -19.94 16.86 -2.64
N GLY A 199 -21.21 17.21 -2.53
CA GLY A 199 -22.23 16.58 -3.36
C GLY A 199 -23.46 16.14 -2.60
N THR A 200 -24.41 15.55 -3.32
CA THR A 200 -25.71 15.08 -2.81
C THR A 200 -25.56 14.07 -1.68
N GLN A 201 -26.26 14.35 -0.60
CA GLN A 201 -26.53 13.34 0.43
C GLN A 201 -27.31 12.19 -0.22
N PHE A 202 -26.80 10.99 -0.06
CA PHE A 202 -27.55 9.77 -0.30
C PHE A 202 -28.21 9.30 0.99
#